data_171b515d9fab0a2aaf330211e5b357ba
#
_entry.id   171b515d9fab0a2aaf330211e5b357ba
#
_cell.length_a   1.000
_cell.length_b   1.000
_cell.length_c   1.000
_cell.angle_alpha   90.00
_cell.angle_beta   90.00
_cell.angle_gamma   90.00
#
_symmetry.space_group_name_H-M   'P 1'
#
loop_
_entity.id
_entity.type
_entity.pdbx_description
1 polymer ?
#
loop_
_entity_poly.entity_id
_entity_poly.type
_entity_poly.pdbx_seq_one_letter_code
_entity_poly.pdbx_strand_id
1 'polypeptide(L)'
;MKGIEISKAYFEEYGIPMLERDFSDVLPYLCVGMVGSGSDCYGFDDEVSRDHDFEPGFCIFIPDEETVDRRTEFLLERAYAKLPKDFMGLRRSLVNPVGGRRNGVIRTSEFYTNKIGCSDGNLSIQDWLTVPESYFFEATNGGIFFDNYGEFTEIRNKILQMPEDIRLKKLAGNLLLMAQSGQYNYSRCLSHGETGSAQLAVIEFVNAAMKTVFLLNRKYMPYYKWSFRAMRDLELFSTFSDSFEYLLTSENDSVTAEVKFGVIEDIASMIIGY
;
A
#
# COMPACT_ATOMS: atom_id res chain seq x y z
N MET A 1 14.60 -12.76 9.40
CA MET A 1 13.48 -12.16 10.17
C MET A 1 12.99 -10.98 9.38
N LYS A 2 11.69 -10.83 9.20
CA LYS A 2 11.03 -9.73 8.50
C LYS A 2 10.96 -8.50 9.42
N GLY A 3 10.92 -7.29 8.85
CA GLY A 3 10.85 -6.05 9.63
C GLY A 3 9.66 -5.98 10.57
N ILE A 4 8.51 -6.48 10.12
CA ILE A 4 7.30 -6.56 10.94
C ILE A 4 7.46 -7.52 12.15
N GLU A 5 8.23 -8.60 12.01
CA GLU A 5 8.53 -9.53 13.10
C GLU A 5 9.47 -8.90 14.12
N ILE A 6 10.45 -8.11 13.65
CA ILE A 6 11.37 -7.35 14.51
C ILE A 6 10.60 -6.27 15.26
N SER A 7 9.71 -5.55 14.59
CA SER A 7 8.85 -4.54 15.20
C SER A 7 7.97 -5.15 16.28
N LYS A 8 7.36 -6.31 16.02
CA LYS A 8 6.56 -7.03 17.00
C LYS A 8 7.37 -7.49 18.20
N ALA A 9 8.54 -8.09 17.97
CA ALA A 9 9.43 -8.52 19.04
C ALA A 9 9.90 -7.33 19.91
N TYR A 10 10.21 -6.20 19.28
CA TYR A 10 10.58 -4.98 19.99
C TYR A 10 9.42 -4.42 20.83
N PHE A 11 8.19 -4.49 20.33
CA PHE A 11 7.00 -4.13 21.08
C PHE A 11 6.78 -5.07 22.28
N GLU A 12 6.89 -6.39 22.08
CA GLU A 12 6.71 -7.37 23.13
C GLU A 12 7.76 -7.23 24.26
N GLU A 13 9.03 -6.96 23.91
CA GLU A 13 10.12 -6.86 24.89
C GLU A 13 10.14 -5.52 25.64
N TYR A 14 9.85 -4.41 24.96
CA TYR A 14 9.99 -3.06 25.54
C TYR A 14 8.68 -2.28 25.58
N GLY A 15 7.83 -2.41 24.58
CA GLY A 15 6.59 -1.67 24.47
C GLY A 15 5.56 -2.08 25.52
N ILE A 16 5.25 -3.37 25.61
CA ILE A 16 4.28 -3.91 26.57
C ILE A 16 4.68 -3.52 28.02
N PRO A 17 5.92 -3.82 28.49
CA PRO A 17 6.29 -3.46 29.87
C PRO A 17 6.24 -1.96 30.14
N MET A 18 6.53 -1.11 29.16
CA MET A 18 6.42 0.34 29.30
C MET A 18 4.96 0.78 29.44
N LEU A 19 4.07 0.25 28.59
CA LEU A 19 2.66 0.60 28.61
C LEU A 19 1.95 0.10 29.87
N GLU A 20 2.20 -1.13 30.30
CA GLU A 20 1.62 -1.71 31.51
C GLU A 20 2.06 -0.99 32.80
N ARG A 21 3.32 -0.61 32.86
CA ARG A 21 3.88 0.07 34.04
C ARG A 21 3.44 1.53 34.16
N ASP A 22 3.51 2.28 33.05
CA ASP A 22 3.43 3.74 33.08
C ASP A 22 2.10 4.27 32.53
N PHE A 23 1.31 3.45 31.81
CA PHE A 23 0.12 3.86 31.08
C PHE A 23 -1.03 2.84 31.16
N SER A 24 -1.11 2.09 32.26
CA SER A 24 -2.16 1.06 32.47
C SER A 24 -3.57 1.59 32.26
N ASP A 25 -3.83 2.84 32.66
CA ASP A 25 -5.16 3.47 32.60
C ASP A 25 -5.59 3.79 31.16
N VAL A 26 -4.66 4.02 30.25
CA VAL A 26 -4.94 4.34 28.85
C VAL A 26 -4.70 3.15 27.92
N LEU A 27 -4.03 2.11 28.38
CA LEU A 27 -3.77 0.90 27.62
C LEU A 27 -5.02 0.28 26.92
N PRO A 28 -6.21 0.26 27.54
CA PRO A 28 -7.43 -0.24 26.90
C PRO A 28 -7.86 0.54 25.66
N TYR A 29 -7.38 1.76 25.48
CA TYR A 29 -7.76 2.65 24.37
C TYR A 29 -6.73 2.67 23.23
N LEU A 30 -5.58 2.01 23.42
CA LEU A 30 -4.49 2.04 22.45
C LEU A 30 -4.63 0.96 21.39
N CYS A 31 -4.15 1.28 20.18
CA CYS A 31 -3.82 0.32 19.16
C CYS A 31 -2.31 0.38 18.89
N VAL A 32 -1.66 -0.76 18.73
CA VAL A 32 -0.22 -0.84 18.43
C VAL A 32 0.01 -1.71 17.23
N GLY A 33 0.85 -1.25 16.32
CA GLY A 33 1.15 -2.01 15.11
C GLY A 33 2.27 -1.37 14.29
N MET A 34 2.51 -1.99 13.14
CA MET A 34 3.39 -1.49 12.10
C MET A 34 2.62 -1.47 10.79
N VAL A 35 2.27 -0.27 10.30
CA VAL A 35 1.40 -0.07 9.14
C VAL A 35 1.86 1.14 8.34
N GLY A 36 1.46 1.23 7.08
CA GLY A 36 1.72 2.38 6.23
C GLY A 36 2.83 2.16 5.22
N SER A 37 3.68 3.17 5.05
CA SER A 37 4.77 3.14 4.07
C SER A 37 5.93 2.26 4.54
N GLY A 38 6.65 1.66 3.58
CA GLY A 38 7.85 0.88 3.83
C GLY A 38 7.73 -0.58 3.45
N SER A 39 8.82 -1.15 2.94
CA SER A 39 8.87 -2.54 2.47
C SER A 39 8.48 -3.57 3.54
N ASP A 40 8.75 -3.28 4.79
CA ASP A 40 8.38 -4.05 5.97
C ASP A 40 6.86 -4.10 6.19
N CYS A 41 6.18 -2.93 6.06
CA CYS A 41 4.71 -2.86 6.11
C CYS A 41 4.05 -3.58 4.92
N TYR A 42 4.74 -3.64 3.77
CA TYR A 42 4.29 -4.37 2.58
C TYR A 42 4.58 -5.88 2.67
N GLY A 43 5.45 -6.32 3.59
CA GLY A 43 5.94 -7.69 3.67
C GLY A 43 6.97 -8.04 2.58
N PHE A 44 7.48 -7.03 1.86
CA PHE A 44 8.39 -7.17 0.73
C PHE A 44 9.85 -6.84 1.06
N ASP A 45 10.16 -6.65 2.33
CA ASP A 45 11.50 -6.40 2.80
C ASP A 45 12.44 -7.57 2.49
N ASP A 46 13.63 -7.23 1.99
CA ASP A 46 14.72 -8.13 1.60
C ASP A 46 16.08 -7.52 2.01
N GLU A 47 17.19 -8.07 1.53
CA GLU A 47 18.52 -7.58 1.87
C GLU A 47 18.78 -6.17 1.37
N VAL A 48 18.22 -5.80 0.21
CA VAL A 48 18.35 -4.46 -0.38
C VAL A 48 17.57 -3.43 0.43
N SER A 49 16.43 -3.82 1.00
CA SER A 49 15.56 -2.93 1.78
C SER A 49 16.12 -2.56 3.15
N ARG A 50 17.23 -3.21 3.58
CA ARG A 50 17.84 -2.97 4.90
C ARG A 50 18.79 -1.77 4.94
N ASP A 51 19.08 -1.16 3.80
CA ASP A 51 19.96 0.00 3.70
C ASP A 51 19.30 1.31 4.16
N HIS A 52 17.95 1.38 4.12
CA HIS A 52 17.18 2.56 4.50
C HIS A 52 15.94 2.17 5.32
N ASP A 53 15.68 2.95 6.36
CA ASP A 53 14.44 2.90 7.19
C ASP A 53 14.12 1.54 7.84
N PHE A 54 15.07 0.60 7.86
CA PHE A 54 14.93 -0.69 8.51
C PHE A 54 15.40 -0.61 9.96
N GLU A 55 14.50 -0.17 10.84
CA GLU A 55 14.82 0.12 12.24
C GLU A 55 13.82 -0.52 13.21
N PRO A 56 14.22 -0.83 14.45
CA PRO A 56 13.30 -1.31 15.45
C PRO A 56 12.36 -0.19 15.89
N GLY A 57 11.06 -0.45 15.81
CA GLY A 57 10.05 0.53 16.19
C GLY A 57 8.65 0.02 15.90
N PHE A 58 7.67 0.69 16.47
CA PHE A 58 6.24 0.45 16.26
C PHE A 58 5.46 1.75 16.39
N CYS A 59 4.25 1.79 15.86
CA CYS A 59 3.31 2.87 16.08
C CYS A 59 2.41 2.56 17.28
N ILE A 60 2.15 3.57 18.11
CA ILE A 60 1.10 3.59 19.12
C ILE A 60 0.02 4.52 18.58
N PHE A 61 -1.09 3.96 18.14
CA PHE A 61 -2.24 4.72 17.70
C PHE A 61 -3.13 5.04 18.88
N ILE A 62 -3.47 6.31 19.02
CA ILE A 62 -4.31 6.83 20.11
C ILE A 62 -5.62 7.39 19.51
N PRO A 63 -6.76 7.27 20.22
CA PRO A 63 -8.02 7.85 19.78
C PRO A 63 -7.99 9.39 19.85
N ASP A 64 -9.17 10.00 19.77
CA ASP A 64 -9.35 11.45 19.86
C ASP A 64 -8.89 12.05 21.20
N GLU A 65 -8.87 13.39 21.25
CA GLU A 65 -8.40 14.16 22.43
C GLU A 65 -9.35 14.05 23.64
N GLU A 66 -10.62 13.70 23.42
CA GLU A 66 -11.60 13.50 24.49
C GLU A 66 -11.32 12.20 25.26
N THR A 67 -10.81 11.19 24.57
CA THR A 67 -10.47 9.87 25.17
C THR A 67 -9.05 9.81 25.68
N VAL A 68 -8.06 10.31 24.92
CA VAL A 68 -6.65 10.40 25.31
C VAL A 68 -6.17 11.83 25.10
N ASP A 69 -6.01 12.57 26.20
CA ASP A 69 -5.68 13.99 26.20
C ASP A 69 -4.24 14.25 25.69
N ARG A 70 -3.94 15.50 25.32
CA ARG A 70 -2.62 15.91 24.80
C ARG A 70 -1.49 15.73 25.80
N ARG A 71 -1.80 15.79 27.09
CA ARG A 71 -0.78 15.57 28.13
C ARG A 71 -0.34 14.10 28.13
N THR A 72 -1.29 13.21 28.04
CA THR A 72 -1.04 11.76 27.96
C THR A 72 -0.31 11.41 26.66
N GLU A 73 -0.74 11.97 25.52
CA GLU A 73 -0.03 11.84 24.25
C GLU A 73 1.44 12.25 24.37
N PHE A 74 1.71 13.43 24.91
CA PHE A 74 3.08 13.91 25.15
C PHE A 74 3.90 12.99 26.08
N LEU A 75 3.27 12.45 27.14
CA LEU A 75 3.94 11.52 28.04
C LEU A 75 4.25 10.18 27.35
N LEU A 76 3.34 9.67 26.55
CA LEU A 76 3.55 8.48 25.70
C LEU A 76 4.70 8.68 24.72
N GLU A 77 4.74 9.82 24.01
CA GLU A 77 5.87 10.15 23.12
C GLU A 77 7.20 10.18 23.84
N ARG A 78 7.25 10.79 25.01
CA ARG A 78 8.45 10.84 25.84
C ARG A 78 8.89 9.47 26.36
N ALA A 79 7.95 8.63 26.73
CA ALA A 79 8.22 7.26 27.18
C ALA A 79 8.74 6.41 25.99
N TYR A 80 8.08 6.49 24.84
CA TYR A 80 8.51 5.85 23.60
C TYR A 80 9.93 6.27 23.19
N ALA A 81 10.24 7.55 23.26
CA ALA A 81 11.56 8.08 22.93
C ALA A 81 12.70 7.54 23.83
N LYS A 82 12.39 7.10 25.07
CA LYS A 82 13.34 6.51 26.02
C LYS A 82 13.56 5.02 25.82
N LEU A 83 12.75 4.35 25.02
CA LEU A 83 12.94 2.92 24.71
C LEU A 83 14.32 2.69 24.08
N PRO A 84 14.93 1.51 24.27
CA PRO A 84 16.24 1.19 23.73
C PRO A 84 16.34 1.49 22.25
N LYS A 85 17.43 2.13 21.84
CA LYS A 85 17.62 2.49 20.43
C LYS A 85 18.22 1.36 19.61
N ASP A 86 18.93 0.46 20.26
CA ASP A 86 19.58 -0.68 19.61
C ASP A 86 18.82 -1.96 19.96
N PHE A 87 18.41 -2.72 18.95
CA PHE A 87 17.70 -3.97 19.09
C PHE A 87 18.04 -4.92 17.93
N MET A 88 18.41 -6.15 18.22
CA MET A 88 18.78 -7.19 17.25
C MET A 88 19.80 -6.72 16.19
N GLY A 89 20.75 -5.86 16.59
CA GLY A 89 21.78 -5.32 15.69
C GLY A 89 21.32 -4.16 14.82
N LEU A 90 20.08 -3.71 14.96
CA LEU A 90 19.51 -2.56 14.27
C LEU A 90 19.44 -1.37 15.22
N ARG A 91 19.53 -0.16 14.67
CA ARG A 91 19.48 1.08 15.43
C ARG A 91 18.38 2.00 14.96
N ARG A 92 17.53 2.43 15.89
CA ARG A 92 16.47 3.40 15.61
C ARG A 92 17.06 4.78 15.32
N SER A 93 16.69 5.34 14.16
CA SER A 93 17.04 6.70 13.76
C SER A 93 16.31 7.74 14.62
N LEU A 94 16.91 8.92 14.72
CA LEU A 94 16.28 10.11 15.33
C LEU A 94 15.65 11.02 14.26
N VAL A 95 15.85 10.70 12.99
CA VAL A 95 15.39 11.50 11.86
C VAL A 95 14.09 10.90 11.32
N ASN A 96 13.06 11.72 11.15
CA ASN A 96 11.84 11.28 10.49
C ASN A 96 12.15 10.92 9.04
N PRO A 97 11.78 9.72 8.57
CA PRO A 97 12.00 9.31 7.19
C PRO A 97 11.20 10.19 6.23
N VAL A 98 11.67 10.25 4.99
CA VAL A 98 10.92 10.85 3.88
C VAL A 98 9.63 10.03 3.70
N GLY A 99 8.47 10.66 3.85
CA GLY A 99 7.17 9.95 3.76
C GLY A 99 6.37 9.90 5.08
N GLY A 100 6.86 10.58 6.14
CA GLY A 100 6.15 10.72 7.41
C GLY A 100 6.64 9.80 8.53
N ARG A 101 5.99 9.91 9.68
CA ARG A 101 6.32 9.09 10.85
C ARG A 101 5.96 7.62 10.59
N ARG A 102 6.93 6.75 10.74
CA ARG A 102 6.77 5.29 10.60
C ARG A 102 6.71 4.57 11.95
N ASN A 103 6.99 5.28 13.03
CA ASN A 103 6.95 4.77 14.40
C ASN A 103 6.68 5.92 15.39
N GLY A 104 6.37 5.58 16.64
CA GLY A 104 6.03 6.53 17.69
C GLY A 104 4.53 6.67 17.90
N VAL A 105 4.10 7.75 18.56
CA VAL A 105 2.69 7.99 18.90
C VAL A 105 2.02 8.81 17.80
N ILE A 106 0.87 8.34 17.33
CA ILE A 106 0.13 8.95 16.21
C ILE A 106 -1.36 8.87 16.53
N ARG A 107 -2.12 9.93 16.33
CA ARG A 107 -3.58 9.83 16.41
C ARG A 107 -4.13 9.00 15.26
N THR A 108 -5.06 8.09 15.56
CA THR A 108 -5.73 7.26 14.56
C THR A 108 -6.33 8.13 13.45
N SER A 109 -7.01 9.21 13.84
CA SER A 109 -7.59 10.17 12.89
C SER A 109 -6.56 10.87 12.00
N GLU A 110 -5.40 11.22 12.55
CA GLU A 110 -4.30 11.84 11.81
C GLU A 110 -3.67 10.86 10.81
N PHE A 111 -3.44 9.61 11.22
CA PHE A 111 -2.92 8.58 10.34
C PHE A 111 -3.79 8.41 9.10
N TYR A 112 -5.10 8.21 9.28
CA TYR A 112 -6.01 8.00 8.17
C TYR A 112 -6.21 9.26 7.33
N THR A 113 -6.31 10.45 7.95
CA THR A 113 -6.37 11.73 7.22
C THR A 113 -5.16 11.92 6.32
N ASN A 114 -3.96 11.63 6.81
CA ASN A 114 -2.73 11.76 6.02
C ASN A 114 -2.64 10.75 4.87
N LYS A 115 -3.26 9.57 5.01
CA LYS A 115 -3.24 8.53 3.96
C LYS A 115 -4.35 8.73 2.93
N ILE A 116 -5.58 8.95 3.38
CA ILE A 116 -6.76 8.89 2.50
C ILE A 116 -7.64 10.15 2.56
N GLY A 117 -7.22 11.19 3.28
CA GLY A 117 -7.99 12.44 3.42
C GLY A 117 -9.23 12.32 4.32
N CYS A 118 -9.45 11.19 4.98
CA CYS A 118 -10.63 10.89 5.78
C CYS A 118 -10.22 10.28 7.12
N SER A 119 -10.70 10.81 8.24
CA SER A 119 -10.25 10.42 9.58
C SER A 119 -10.92 9.16 10.14
N ASP A 120 -12.12 8.82 9.67
CA ASP A 120 -13.01 7.78 10.24
C ASP A 120 -13.41 6.67 9.26
N GLY A 121 -12.84 6.70 8.05
CA GLY A 121 -13.11 5.73 6.99
C GLY A 121 -14.45 5.89 6.28
N ASN A 122 -15.24 6.95 6.59
CA ASN A 122 -16.49 7.25 5.89
C ASN A 122 -16.21 8.07 4.62
N LEU A 123 -15.66 7.41 3.61
CA LEU A 123 -15.25 7.99 2.36
C LEU A 123 -16.45 8.37 1.48
N SER A 124 -16.41 9.56 0.88
CA SER A 124 -17.35 9.95 -0.16
C SER A 124 -17.07 9.20 -1.48
N ILE A 125 -18.04 9.22 -2.41
CA ILE A 125 -17.83 8.70 -3.78
C ILE A 125 -16.62 9.36 -4.44
N GLN A 126 -16.44 10.67 -4.22
CA GLN A 126 -15.32 11.42 -4.77
C GLN A 126 -13.97 10.90 -4.20
N ASP A 127 -13.89 10.68 -2.89
CA ASP A 127 -12.66 10.16 -2.25
C ASP A 127 -12.32 8.76 -2.79
N TRP A 128 -13.30 7.87 -2.88
CA TRP A 128 -13.13 6.54 -3.47
C TRP A 128 -12.58 6.56 -4.90
N LEU A 129 -12.98 7.55 -5.69
CA LEU A 129 -12.59 7.66 -7.10
C LEU A 129 -11.25 8.39 -7.31
N THR A 130 -10.87 9.30 -6.41
CA THR A 130 -9.71 10.19 -6.61
C THR A 130 -8.49 9.83 -5.78
N VAL A 131 -8.67 9.22 -4.61
CA VAL A 131 -7.53 8.75 -3.79
C VAL A 131 -6.83 7.60 -4.51
N PRO A 132 -5.50 7.68 -4.70
CA PRO A 132 -4.75 6.61 -5.36
C PRO A 132 -4.83 5.27 -4.61
N GLU A 133 -4.92 4.15 -5.34
CA GLU A 133 -5.00 2.80 -4.78
C GLU A 133 -3.85 2.50 -3.79
N SER A 134 -2.66 3.01 -4.04
CA SER A 134 -1.50 2.81 -3.16
C SER A 134 -1.69 3.43 -1.77
N TYR A 135 -2.49 4.48 -1.63
CA TYR A 135 -2.79 5.07 -0.33
C TYR A 135 -3.81 4.23 0.45
N PHE A 136 -4.81 3.67 -0.22
CA PHE A 136 -5.68 2.67 0.39
C PHE A 136 -4.90 1.43 0.82
N PHE A 137 -3.96 0.99 -0.02
CA PHE A 137 -3.06 -0.11 0.34
C PHE A 137 -2.27 0.20 1.61
N GLU A 138 -1.65 1.39 1.71
CA GLU A 138 -0.89 1.80 2.89
C GLU A 138 -1.76 2.04 4.14
N ALA A 139 -3.01 2.45 3.96
CA ALA A 139 -3.96 2.61 5.06
C ALA A 139 -4.44 1.26 5.64
N THR A 140 -4.25 0.16 4.89
CA THR A 140 -4.80 -1.16 5.23
C THR A 140 -3.76 -2.28 5.30
N ASN A 141 -2.49 -2.02 5.03
CA ASN A 141 -1.39 -3.01 5.05
C ASN A 141 -0.82 -3.23 6.46
N GLY A 142 0.30 -3.95 6.52
CA GLY A 142 1.08 -4.18 7.74
C GLY A 142 0.38 -5.08 8.75
N GLY A 143 0.76 -4.95 10.02
CA GLY A 143 0.25 -5.78 11.11
C GLY A 143 -0.12 -4.97 12.34
N ILE A 144 -1.27 -5.30 12.92
CA ILE A 144 -1.69 -4.82 14.23
C ILE A 144 -1.27 -5.87 15.26
N PHE A 145 -0.55 -5.44 16.29
CA PHE A 145 -0.06 -6.30 17.37
C PHE A 145 -1.02 -6.30 18.56
N PHE A 146 -1.74 -5.19 18.73
CA PHE A 146 -2.63 -4.94 19.86
C PHE A 146 -3.67 -3.88 19.45
N ASP A 147 -4.96 -4.12 19.66
CA ASP A 147 -6.04 -3.17 19.42
C ASP A 147 -7.26 -3.54 20.29
N ASN A 148 -7.25 -3.09 21.54
CA ASN A 148 -8.34 -3.38 22.46
C ASN A 148 -9.54 -2.44 22.28
N TYR A 149 -9.28 -1.20 21.88
CA TYR A 149 -10.34 -0.22 21.64
C TYR A 149 -11.11 -0.52 20.35
N GLY A 150 -10.40 -1.06 19.35
CA GLY A 150 -11.01 -1.51 18.11
C GLY A 150 -11.23 -0.41 17.06
N GLU A 151 -11.02 0.87 17.38
CA GLU A 151 -11.23 2.01 16.47
C GLU A 151 -10.40 1.88 15.19
N PHE A 152 -9.10 1.59 15.34
CA PHE A 152 -8.19 1.45 14.21
C PHE A 152 -8.62 0.32 13.28
N THR A 153 -8.94 -0.83 13.85
CA THR A 153 -9.41 -2.00 13.11
C THR A 153 -10.76 -1.76 12.44
N GLU A 154 -11.68 -1.04 13.10
CA GLU A 154 -12.99 -0.68 12.52
C GLU A 154 -12.82 0.20 11.27
N ILE A 155 -12.02 1.27 11.35
CA ILE A 155 -11.74 2.16 10.22
C ILE A 155 -11.06 1.38 9.08
N ARG A 156 -10.06 0.56 9.40
CA ARG A 156 -9.38 -0.31 8.43
C ARG A 156 -10.36 -1.22 7.69
N ASN A 157 -11.28 -1.84 8.41
CA ASN A 157 -12.27 -2.74 7.83
C ASN A 157 -13.27 -1.99 6.93
N LYS A 158 -13.67 -0.76 7.28
CA LYS A 158 -14.50 0.09 6.39
C LYS A 158 -13.78 0.34 5.06
N ILE A 159 -12.49 0.68 5.12
CA ILE A 159 -11.69 0.93 3.91
C ILE A 159 -11.53 -0.34 3.07
N LEU A 160 -11.29 -1.50 3.68
CA LEU A 160 -11.17 -2.79 2.97
C LEU A 160 -12.45 -3.20 2.24
N GLN A 161 -13.60 -2.63 2.60
CA GLN A 161 -14.90 -2.91 1.99
C GLN A 161 -15.25 -1.85 0.92
N MET A 162 -14.42 -1.72 -0.12
CA MET A 162 -14.73 -0.85 -1.26
C MET A 162 -16.17 -1.14 -1.76
N PRO A 163 -17.05 -0.12 -1.86
CA PRO A 163 -18.40 -0.30 -2.39
C PRO A 163 -18.38 -0.89 -3.82
N GLU A 164 -19.30 -1.81 -4.08
CA GLU A 164 -19.31 -2.56 -5.35
C GLU A 164 -19.52 -1.68 -6.57
N ASP A 165 -20.36 -0.66 -6.48
CA ASP A 165 -20.60 0.32 -7.55
C ASP A 165 -19.33 1.14 -7.86
N ILE A 166 -18.53 1.48 -6.85
CA ILE A 166 -17.22 2.13 -7.00
C ILE A 166 -16.26 1.18 -7.71
N ARG A 167 -16.17 -0.08 -7.25
CA ARG A 167 -15.30 -1.09 -7.87
C ARG A 167 -15.65 -1.28 -9.35
N LEU A 168 -16.92 -1.45 -9.68
CA LEU A 168 -17.40 -1.58 -11.05
C LEU A 168 -17.09 -0.35 -11.91
N LYS A 169 -17.26 0.85 -11.35
CA LYS A 169 -16.93 2.10 -12.04
C LYS A 169 -15.42 2.21 -12.33
N LYS A 170 -14.57 1.83 -11.39
CA LYS A 170 -13.11 1.80 -11.59
C LYS A 170 -12.72 0.74 -12.62
N LEU A 171 -13.33 -0.45 -12.59
CA LEU A 171 -13.14 -1.50 -13.60
C LEU A 171 -13.50 -0.99 -15.00
N ALA A 172 -14.68 -0.41 -15.17
CA ALA A 172 -15.11 0.13 -16.47
C ALA A 172 -14.14 1.19 -17.00
N GLY A 173 -13.66 2.09 -16.14
CA GLY A 173 -12.67 3.10 -16.52
C GLY A 173 -11.34 2.50 -16.97
N ASN A 174 -10.82 1.50 -16.25
CA ASN A 174 -9.58 0.83 -16.61
C ASN A 174 -9.73 -0.01 -17.90
N LEU A 175 -10.84 -0.71 -18.09
CA LEU A 175 -11.12 -1.45 -19.33
C LEU A 175 -11.17 -0.52 -20.55
N LEU A 176 -11.77 0.67 -20.40
CA LEU A 176 -11.78 1.68 -21.46
C LEU A 176 -10.35 2.18 -21.77
N LEU A 177 -9.53 2.41 -20.75
CA LEU A 177 -8.12 2.80 -20.94
C LEU A 177 -7.32 1.68 -21.62
N MET A 178 -7.55 0.41 -21.27
CA MET A 178 -6.92 -0.73 -21.93
C MET A 178 -7.26 -0.76 -23.41
N ALA A 179 -8.55 -0.63 -23.76
CA ALA A 179 -9.00 -0.62 -25.16
C ALA A 179 -8.38 0.55 -25.93
N GLN A 180 -8.41 1.76 -25.35
CA GLN A 180 -7.90 2.95 -26.00
C GLN A 180 -6.37 2.90 -26.17
N SER A 181 -5.62 2.55 -25.14
CA SER A 181 -4.14 2.59 -25.17
C SER A 181 -3.57 1.39 -25.93
N GLY A 182 -3.91 0.18 -25.53
CA GLY A 182 -3.34 -1.06 -26.09
C GLY A 182 -3.93 -1.43 -27.44
N GLN A 183 -5.25 -1.65 -27.49
CA GLN A 183 -5.89 -2.19 -28.70
C GLN A 183 -6.00 -1.16 -29.83
N TYR A 184 -6.16 0.13 -29.53
CA TYR A 184 -6.33 1.16 -30.53
C TYR A 184 -5.07 1.98 -30.79
N ASN A 185 -4.49 2.64 -29.79
CA ASN A 185 -3.41 3.60 -30.00
C ASN A 185 -2.06 2.97 -30.28
N TYR A 186 -1.74 1.81 -29.72
CA TYR A 186 -0.44 1.17 -29.92
C TYR A 186 -0.10 0.98 -31.41
N SER A 187 -0.95 0.31 -32.15
CA SER A 187 -0.74 0.07 -33.59
C SER A 187 -0.79 1.36 -34.41
N ARG A 188 -1.61 2.34 -34.03
CA ARG A 188 -1.66 3.65 -34.72
C ARG A 188 -0.37 4.45 -34.54
N CYS A 189 0.21 4.48 -33.35
CA CYS A 189 1.50 5.12 -33.12
C CYS A 189 2.60 4.49 -33.99
N LEU A 190 2.63 3.16 -34.07
CA LEU A 190 3.57 2.45 -34.95
C LEU A 190 3.35 2.80 -36.45
N SER A 191 2.10 2.89 -36.89
CA SER A 191 1.77 3.25 -38.29
C SER A 191 2.21 4.67 -38.66
N HIS A 192 2.36 5.54 -37.66
CA HIS A 192 2.93 6.89 -37.83
C HIS A 192 4.46 6.94 -37.65
N GLY A 193 5.12 5.84 -37.37
CA GLY A 193 6.55 5.77 -37.09
C GLY A 193 6.95 6.27 -35.70
N GLU A 194 5.97 6.48 -34.81
CA GLU A 194 6.15 7.04 -33.46
C GLU A 194 6.37 5.94 -32.42
N THR A 195 7.56 5.31 -32.43
CA THR A 195 7.89 4.18 -31.55
C THR A 195 7.89 4.56 -30.07
N GLY A 196 8.30 5.79 -29.73
CA GLY A 196 8.22 6.31 -28.35
C GLY A 196 6.78 6.45 -27.86
N SER A 197 5.88 6.98 -28.69
CA SER A 197 4.45 7.07 -28.37
C SER A 197 3.79 5.70 -28.28
N ALA A 198 4.22 4.75 -29.10
CA ALA A 198 3.78 3.35 -29.00
C ALA A 198 4.16 2.74 -27.63
N GLN A 199 5.37 2.99 -27.13
CA GLN A 199 5.77 2.51 -25.80
C GLN A 199 5.00 3.19 -24.67
N LEU A 200 4.68 4.48 -24.77
CA LEU A 200 3.78 5.15 -23.82
C LEU A 200 2.38 4.51 -23.82
N ALA A 201 1.84 4.15 -24.98
CA ALA A 201 0.57 3.45 -25.09
C ALA A 201 0.61 2.06 -24.39
N VAL A 202 1.73 1.34 -24.53
CA VAL A 202 1.94 0.06 -23.81
C VAL A 202 1.99 0.29 -22.29
N ILE A 203 2.68 1.31 -21.82
CA ILE A 203 2.77 1.64 -20.39
C ILE A 203 1.37 1.93 -19.83
N GLU A 204 0.56 2.73 -20.52
CA GLU A 204 -0.83 3.02 -20.13
C GLU A 204 -1.69 1.74 -20.11
N PHE A 205 -1.56 0.88 -21.11
CA PHE A 205 -2.25 -0.41 -21.16
C PHE A 205 -1.88 -1.27 -19.93
N VAL A 206 -0.59 -1.47 -19.67
CA VAL A 206 -0.11 -2.28 -18.55
C VAL A 206 -0.60 -1.72 -17.22
N ASN A 207 -0.53 -0.41 -17.02
CA ASN A 207 -1.03 0.23 -15.80
C ASN A 207 -2.54 0.00 -15.60
N ALA A 208 -3.34 0.16 -16.65
CA ALA A 208 -4.78 -0.05 -16.58
C ALA A 208 -5.13 -1.54 -16.36
N ALA A 209 -4.46 -2.45 -17.08
CA ALA A 209 -4.65 -3.89 -16.94
C ALA A 209 -4.24 -4.39 -15.54
N MET A 210 -3.11 -3.92 -15.01
CA MET A 210 -2.67 -4.27 -13.65
C MET A 210 -3.68 -3.80 -12.60
N LYS A 211 -4.15 -2.55 -12.66
CA LYS A 211 -5.23 -2.05 -11.77
C LYS A 211 -6.50 -2.90 -11.89
N THR A 212 -6.87 -3.29 -13.11
CA THR A 212 -8.01 -4.18 -13.36
C THR A 212 -7.82 -5.51 -12.62
N VAL A 213 -6.66 -6.14 -12.74
CA VAL A 213 -6.34 -7.41 -12.07
C VAL A 213 -6.46 -7.27 -10.54
N PHE A 214 -5.93 -6.21 -9.95
CA PHE A 214 -6.08 -5.96 -8.50
C PHE A 214 -7.55 -5.79 -8.10
N LEU A 215 -8.34 -5.03 -8.85
CA LEU A 215 -9.78 -4.84 -8.60
C LEU A 215 -10.59 -6.13 -8.74
N LEU A 216 -10.25 -7.02 -9.68
CA LEU A 216 -10.86 -8.34 -9.80
C LEU A 216 -10.56 -9.23 -8.60
N ASN A 217 -9.37 -9.12 -8.02
CA ASN A 217 -8.98 -9.78 -6.78
C ASN A 217 -9.48 -9.06 -5.51
N ARG A 218 -10.26 -7.97 -5.63
CA ARG A 218 -10.73 -7.14 -4.50
C ARG A 218 -9.59 -6.67 -3.58
N LYS A 219 -8.46 -6.34 -4.18
CA LYS A 219 -7.26 -5.84 -3.49
C LYS A 219 -6.86 -4.47 -4.03
N TYR A 220 -6.26 -3.64 -3.20
CA TYR A 220 -5.67 -2.38 -3.61
C TYR A 220 -4.30 -2.63 -4.24
N MET A 221 -4.02 -1.95 -5.36
CA MET A 221 -2.72 -2.00 -5.98
C MET A 221 -1.72 -1.17 -5.17
N PRO A 222 -0.58 -1.73 -4.74
CA PRO A 222 0.44 -0.98 -4.04
C PRO A 222 1.15 0.03 -4.94
N TYR A 223 2.04 0.84 -4.37
CA TYR A 223 2.92 1.74 -5.10
C TYR A 223 3.72 0.98 -6.18
N TYR A 224 3.94 1.59 -7.33
CA TYR A 224 4.49 0.93 -8.54
C TYR A 224 5.74 0.09 -8.28
N LYS A 225 6.63 0.53 -7.37
CA LYS A 225 7.86 -0.21 -6.99
C LYS A 225 7.58 -1.66 -6.59
N TRP A 226 6.40 -1.91 -6.01
CA TRP A 226 6.01 -3.20 -5.44
C TRP A 226 4.87 -3.89 -6.20
N SER A 227 4.31 -3.24 -7.23
CA SER A 227 3.12 -3.72 -7.91
C SER A 227 3.31 -5.09 -8.57
N PHE A 228 4.44 -5.32 -9.23
CA PHE A 228 4.77 -6.62 -9.83
C PHE A 228 4.92 -7.73 -8.78
N ARG A 229 5.58 -7.41 -7.65
CA ARG A 229 5.77 -8.37 -6.57
C ARG A 229 4.44 -8.74 -5.93
N ALA A 230 3.60 -7.76 -5.63
CA ALA A 230 2.26 -7.99 -5.09
C ALA A 230 1.34 -8.71 -6.09
N MET A 231 1.50 -8.47 -7.39
CA MET A 231 0.69 -9.12 -8.42
C MET A 231 0.94 -10.62 -8.49
N ARG A 232 2.18 -11.08 -8.28
CA ARG A 232 2.53 -12.52 -8.28
C ARG A 232 1.84 -13.31 -7.17
N ASP A 233 1.38 -12.63 -6.11
CA ASP A 233 0.68 -13.24 -4.96
C ASP A 233 -0.87 -13.19 -5.11
N LEU A 234 -1.39 -12.77 -6.28
CA LEU A 234 -2.83 -12.73 -6.55
C LEU A 234 -3.34 -14.10 -7.00
N GLU A 235 -4.61 -14.39 -6.70
CA GLU A 235 -5.27 -15.62 -7.15
C GLU A 235 -5.63 -15.56 -8.64
N LEU A 236 -6.18 -14.43 -9.09
CA LEU A 236 -6.61 -14.23 -10.47
C LEU A 236 -5.53 -13.51 -11.26
N PHE A 237 -5.15 -14.07 -12.38
CA PHE A 237 -4.28 -13.43 -13.39
C PHE A 237 -2.86 -13.04 -12.88
N SER A 238 -2.34 -13.70 -11.84
CA SER A 238 -0.96 -13.47 -11.37
C SER A 238 0.09 -13.74 -12.46
N THR A 239 -0.19 -14.68 -13.37
CA THR A 239 0.69 -15.02 -14.49
C THR A 239 0.84 -13.89 -15.52
N PHE A 240 -0.05 -12.90 -15.53
CA PHE A 240 0.11 -11.73 -16.40
C PHE A 240 1.32 -10.87 -16.02
N SER A 241 1.91 -11.07 -14.84
CA SER A 241 3.16 -10.39 -14.45
C SER A 241 4.25 -10.55 -15.51
N ASP A 242 4.44 -11.76 -16.04
CA ASP A 242 5.47 -12.04 -17.04
C ASP A 242 5.14 -11.40 -18.39
N SER A 243 3.85 -11.44 -18.79
CA SER A 243 3.37 -10.77 -19.99
C SER A 243 3.53 -9.25 -19.91
N PHE A 244 3.21 -8.66 -18.76
CA PHE A 244 3.42 -7.22 -18.54
C PHE A 244 4.90 -6.84 -18.57
N GLU A 245 5.77 -7.64 -17.96
CA GLU A 245 7.20 -7.42 -18.01
C GLU A 245 7.72 -7.48 -19.45
N TYR A 246 7.30 -8.48 -20.23
CA TYR A 246 7.61 -8.58 -21.66
C TYR A 246 7.16 -7.34 -22.43
N LEU A 247 5.91 -6.88 -22.25
CA LEU A 247 5.38 -5.70 -22.92
C LEU A 247 6.19 -4.43 -22.61
N LEU A 248 6.66 -4.28 -21.36
CA LEU A 248 7.41 -3.08 -20.91
C LEU A 248 8.86 -3.08 -21.36
N THR A 249 9.50 -4.25 -21.48
CA THR A 249 10.95 -4.38 -21.71
C THR A 249 11.31 -4.71 -23.15
N SER A 250 10.36 -5.13 -23.99
CA SER A 250 10.61 -5.44 -25.40
C SER A 250 10.63 -4.18 -26.26
N GLU A 251 11.36 -4.26 -27.39
CA GLU A 251 11.41 -3.22 -28.41
C GLU A 251 10.08 -3.11 -29.19
N ASN A 252 9.99 -2.10 -30.06
CA ASN A 252 8.84 -1.87 -30.94
C ASN A 252 9.28 -1.96 -32.43
N ASP A 253 10.20 -2.89 -32.76
CA ASP A 253 10.49 -3.24 -34.14
C ASP A 253 9.31 -4.01 -34.79
N SER A 254 9.32 -4.18 -36.10
CA SER A 254 8.18 -4.75 -36.83
C SER A 254 7.76 -6.17 -36.39
N VAL A 255 8.74 -6.99 -35.97
CA VAL A 255 8.45 -8.39 -35.55
C VAL A 255 7.94 -8.41 -34.11
N THR A 256 8.64 -7.72 -33.21
CA THR A 256 8.29 -7.65 -31.79
C THR A 256 6.98 -6.93 -31.58
N ALA A 257 6.69 -5.90 -32.38
CA ALA A 257 5.43 -5.16 -32.29
C ALA A 257 4.20 -6.02 -32.62
N GLU A 258 4.27 -6.93 -33.58
CA GLU A 258 3.20 -7.86 -33.87
C GLU A 258 2.92 -8.82 -32.71
N VAL A 259 3.98 -9.34 -32.11
CA VAL A 259 3.86 -10.20 -30.91
C VAL A 259 3.27 -9.42 -29.73
N LYS A 260 3.74 -8.19 -29.47
CA LYS A 260 3.20 -7.32 -28.41
C LYS A 260 1.71 -7.04 -28.62
N PHE A 261 1.29 -6.78 -29.86
CA PHE A 261 -0.13 -6.58 -30.18
C PHE A 261 -0.95 -7.84 -29.86
N GLY A 262 -0.45 -9.03 -30.24
CA GLY A 262 -1.08 -10.30 -29.89
C GLY A 262 -1.23 -10.48 -28.39
N VAL A 263 -0.17 -10.20 -27.59
CA VAL A 263 -0.20 -10.28 -26.12
C VAL A 263 -1.22 -9.30 -25.53
N ILE A 264 -1.32 -8.07 -26.06
CA ILE A 264 -2.32 -7.08 -25.63
C ILE A 264 -3.74 -7.60 -25.86
N GLU A 265 -4.04 -8.16 -27.05
CA GLU A 265 -5.34 -8.72 -27.39
C GLU A 265 -5.70 -9.94 -26.51
N ASP A 266 -4.73 -10.82 -26.25
CA ASP A 266 -4.93 -12.00 -25.41
C ASP A 266 -5.27 -11.59 -23.96
N ILE A 267 -4.51 -10.64 -23.38
CA ILE A 267 -4.78 -10.12 -22.02
C ILE A 267 -6.17 -9.48 -21.97
N ALA A 268 -6.50 -8.62 -22.94
CA ALA A 268 -7.81 -7.96 -23.00
C ALA A 268 -8.96 -8.98 -23.09
N SER A 269 -8.82 -9.99 -23.99
CA SER A 269 -9.81 -11.04 -24.17
C SER A 269 -9.99 -11.90 -22.91
N MET A 270 -8.91 -12.26 -22.22
CA MET A 270 -8.98 -13.05 -21.00
C MET A 270 -9.65 -12.29 -19.84
N ILE A 271 -9.36 -10.99 -19.71
CA ILE A 271 -9.99 -10.14 -18.68
C ILE A 271 -11.49 -9.95 -18.97
N ILE A 272 -11.86 -9.71 -20.23
CA ILE A 272 -13.27 -9.49 -20.61
C ILE A 272 -14.08 -10.79 -20.51
N GLY A 273 -13.45 -11.93 -20.75
CA GLY A 273 -14.10 -13.24 -20.66
C GLY A 273 -14.34 -13.75 -19.25
N TYR A 274 -13.75 -13.11 -18.25
CA TYR A 274 -13.95 -13.39 -16.83
C TYR A 274 -15.15 -12.64 -16.24
#